data_40eb4dc7614cd03a5ae2dad0569a1800
#
_entry.id   40eb4dc7614cd03a5ae2dad0569a1800
#
_cell.length_a   1.000
_cell.length_b   1.000
_cell.length_c   1.000
_cell.angle_alpha   90.00
_cell.angle_beta   90.00
_cell.angle_gamma   90.00
#
_symmetry.space_group_name_H-M   'P 1'
#
loop_
_entity.id
_entity.type
_entity.pdbx_description
1 polymer ?
#
loop_
_entity_poly.entity_id
_entity_poly.type
_entity_poly.pdbx_seq_one_letter_code
_entity_poly.pdbx_strand_id
1 'polypeptide(L)'
;MRRNRAAPAGTVHSLSVDSGVLKSNRLGDPTTRDVPVYVPHDHDGAGLPLLVDLAGFTSGGPAHAGWKNFGENLPQRLDRLIAEGAMPPSVVAMPDCFTRLGGNQYINSDAMGRWEDFLIDEMVPEVERRFGCGGEGRRGLFGKSSGGYGSIVHAMRRPDCWAAAACLSGDMAFELCYLPAMPGVLRTLAKKDGSIETFITDFEAGPKWSGGDIHSLMTLAMAATYDPDPDPDAFCGIRLPVDMETCEIIEERWTNWLSRDPVVMADSHAGNLKRLRALWIECGKADQYNLLYGARRLQRKLAAAGVEHVYEEFDDNHSGLDYRLDRCLPFLAKALD
;
A
#
# COMPACT_ATOMS: atom_id res chain seq x y z
N MET A 1 3.98 27.92 3.55
CA MET A 1 4.92 26.82 3.30
C MET A 1 5.50 26.36 4.62
N ARG A 2 5.32 25.11 4.97
CA ARG A 2 5.78 24.54 6.25
C ARG A 2 7.18 23.90 6.19
N ARG A 3 8.00 24.24 5.21
CA ARG A 3 9.36 23.72 5.13
C ARG A 3 10.23 24.31 6.22
N ASN A 4 10.69 23.51 7.15
CA ASN A 4 11.78 23.90 8.03
C ASN A 4 13.09 23.78 7.26
N ARG A 5 13.49 24.88 6.59
CA ARG A 5 14.75 24.95 5.84
C ARG A 5 16.00 24.91 6.73
N ALA A 6 15.82 25.02 8.04
CA ALA A 6 16.90 24.93 9.01
C ALA A 6 17.14 23.49 9.51
N ALA A 7 16.23 22.54 9.23
CA ALA A 7 16.48 21.15 9.57
C ALA A 7 17.62 20.60 8.72
N PRO A 8 18.59 19.91 9.34
CA PRO A 8 19.63 19.20 8.58
C PRO A 8 18.98 18.16 7.66
N ALA A 9 19.39 18.14 6.39
CA ALA A 9 18.83 17.27 5.39
C ALA A 9 19.55 15.92 5.34
N GLY A 10 18.79 14.83 5.44
CA GLY A 10 19.27 13.49 5.14
C GLY A 10 19.55 13.29 3.65
N THR A 11 20.02 12.13 3.29
CA THR A 11 20.34 11.76 1.91
C THR A 11 19.34 10.74 1.39
N VAL A 12 18.83 10.95 0.17
CA VAL A 12 18.06 9.96 -0.56
C VAL A 12 18.97 9.25 -1.54
N HIS A 13 19.22 7.98 -1.32
CA HIS A 13 20.00 7.13 -2.20
C HIS A 13 19.07 6.45 -3.21
N SER A 14 19.51 6.34 -4.47
CA SER A 14 18.83 5.50 -5.46
C SER A 14 19.39 4.09 -5.39
N LEU A 15 18.55 3.13 -5.07
CA LEU A 15 18.85 1.71 -5.11
C LEU A 15 18.00 1.09 -6.21
N SER A 16 18.55 0.17 -6.98
CA SER A 16 17.82 -0.58 -7.99
C SER A 16 17.91 -2.06 -7.66
N VAL A 17 16.77 -2.73 -7.57
CA VAL A 17 16.66 -4.15 -7.23
C VAL A 17 16.18 -4.92 -8.47
N ASP A 18 17.01 -5.85 -8.95
CA ASP A 18 16.62 -6.77 -10.04
C ASP A 18 15.92 -7.99 -9.44
N SER A 19 14.62 -8.06 -9.65
CA SER A 19 13.76 -9.05 -9.02
C SER A 19 13.68 -10.34 -9.82
N GLY A 20 13.99 -11.46 -9.19
CA GLY A 20 13.73 -12.79 -9.73
C GLY A 20 12.27 -13.20 -9.61
N VAL A 21 11.60 -12.82 -8.52
CA VAL A 21 10.23 -13.24 -8.23
C VAL A 21 9.17 -12.50 -9.05
N LEU A 22 9.48 -11.32 -9.58
CA LEU A 22 8.57 -10.56 -10.46
C LEU A 22 8.60 -11.00 -11.91
N LYS A 23 9.49 -11.92 -12.33
CA LYS A 23 9.59 -12.41 -13.72
C LYS A 23 8.32 -13.08 -14.23
N SER A 24 7.47 -13.59 -13.34
CA SER A 24 6.23 -14.29 -13.67
C SER A 24 5.00 -13.39 -13.79
N ASN A 25 5.13 -12.04 -13.70
CA ASN A 25 3.97 -11.17 -13.84
C ASN A 25 3.39 -11.24 -15.27
N ARG A 26 2.06 -11.29 -15.37
CA ARG A 26 1.34 -11.36 -16.67
C ARG A 26 1.17 -9.98 -17.31
N LEU A 27 1.57 -8.91 -16.63
CA LEU A 27 1.41 -7.53 -17.10
C LEU A 27 2.54 -7.11 -18.05
N GLY A 28 3.67 -7.84 -18.05
CA GLY A 28 4.87 -7.47 -18.78
C GLY A 28 5.63 -6.30 -18.11
N ASP A 29 5.38 -6.07 -16.83
CA ASP A 29 6.07 -5.03 -16.07
C ASP A 29 7.56 -5.32 -15.92
N PRO A 30 8.42 -4.27 -15.87
CA PRO A 30 9.83 -4.43 -15.58
C PRO A 30 10.06 -5.15 -14.26
N THR A 31 11.07 -6.01 -14.22
CA THR A 31 11.48 -6.74 -13.01
C THR A 31 12.51 -5.98 -12.19
N THR A 32 13.24 -5.07 -12.81
CA THR A 32 14.13 -4.15 -12.10
C THR A 32 13.33 -2.99 -11.55
N ARG A 33 13.40 -2.78 -10.22
CA ARG A 33 12.61 -1.78 -9.50
C ARG A 33 13.48 -0.79 -8.77
N ASP A 34 13.15 0.49 -8.89
CA ASP A 34 13.82 1.55 -8.17
C ASP A 34 13.30 1.65 -6.75
N VAL A 35 14.23 1.81 -5.81
CA VAL A 35 13.94 1.96 -4.39
C VAL A 35 14.73 3.17 -3.86
N PRO A 36 14.14 4.37 -3.87
CA PRO A 36 14.70 5.48 -3.11
C PRO A 36 14.78 5.12 -1.63
N VAL A 37 15.97 5.31 -1.04
CA VAL A 37 16.21 5.01 0.38
C VAL A 37 16.70 6.29 1.06
N TYR A 38 15.90 6.77 2.01
CA TYR A 38 16.27 7.89 2.86
C TYR A 38 17.15 7.41 4.03
N VAL A 39 18.27 8.08 4.23
CA VAL A 39 19.17 7.92 5.37
C VAL A 39 19.25 9.27 6.09
N PRO A 40 19.05 9.33 7.44
CA PRO A 40 19.08 10.59 8.17
C PRO A 40 20.42 11.32 8.10
N HIS A 41 20.39 12.63 8.33
CA HIS A 41 21.61 13.46 8.43
C HIS A 41 22.57 12.90 9.50
N ASP A 42 23.87 12.94 9.21
CA ASP A 42 24.95 12.42 10.07
C ASP A 42 24.88 10.92 10.39
N HIS A 43 24.14 10.15 9.60
CA HIS A 43 24.11 8.68 9.68
C HIS A 43 24.50 8.04 8.35
N ASP A 44 25.03 6.81 8.43
CA ASP A 44 25.25 5.94 7.28
C ASP A 44 24.16 4.86 7.13
N GLY A 45 23.23 4.82 8.10
CA GLY A 45 22.14 3.85 8.20
C GLY A 45 22.40 2.70 9.16
N ALA A 46 23.67 2.44 9.50
CA ALA A 46 24.04 1.28 10.32
C ALA A 46 23.37 1.29 11.69
N GLY A 47 22.75 0.17 12.04
CA GLY A 47 22.06 -0.03 13.31
C GLY A 47 20.74 0.73 13.47
N LEU A 48 20.29 1.52 12.48
CA LEU A 48 18.99 2.20 12.53
C LEU A 48 17.83 1.25 12.18
N PRO A 49 16.62 1.47 12.70
CA PRO A 49 15.44 0.73 12.25
C PRO A 49 15.12 1.05 10.79
N LEU A 50 14.47 0.09 10.11
CA LEU A 50 14.00 0.23 8.74
C LEU A 50 12.47 0.41 8.73
N LEU A 51 12.01 1.48 8.09
CA LEU A 51 10.61 1.67 7.73
C LEU A 51 10.43 1.55 6.21
N VAL A 52 9.34 0.92 5.78
CA VAL A 52 8.99 0.78 4.37
C VAL A 52 7.71 1.54 4.09
N ASP A 53 7.76 2.46 3.12
CA ASP A 53 6.65 3.28 2.66
C ASP A 53 5.91 2.59 1.51
N LEU A 54 4.67 2.23 1.72
CA LEU A 54 3.80 1.63 0.72
C LEU A 54 2.87 2.69 0.14
N ALA A 55 3.07 3.01 -1.14
CA ALA A 55 2.31 4.06 -1.82
C ALA A 55 0.84 3.66 -2.06
N GLY A 56 -0.06 4.65 -2.16
CA GLY A 56 -1.44 4.44 -2.60
C GLY A 56 -1.54 4.14 -4.11
N PHE A 57 -2.72 3.69 -4.56
CA PHE A 57 -2.94 3.18 -5.93
C PHE A 57 -2.48 4.11 -7.06
N THR A 58 -2.60 5.42 -6.91
CA THR A 58 -2.23 6.40 -7.94
C THR A 58 -0.80 6.92 -7.83
N SER A 59 0.04 6.29 -7.00
CA SER A 59 1.41 6.73 -6.71
C SER A 59 2.37 5.55 -6.69
N GLY A 60 3.67 5.85 -6.71
CA GLY A 60 4.76 4.91 -6.46
C GLY A 60 5.73 5.52 -5.46
N GLY A 61 6.56 4.69 -4.82
CA GLY A 61 7.53 5.14 -3.81
C GLY A 61 8.41 6.31 -4.26
N PRO A 62 8.97 6.31 -5.48
CA PRO A 62 9.77 7.44 -6.00
C PRO A 62 9.04 8.79 -5.99
N ALA A 63 7.71 8.80 -6.18
CA ALA A 63 6.92 10.03 -6.12
C ALA A 63 6.87 10.65 -4.72
N HIS A 64 6.99 9.84 -3.66
CA HIS A 64 7.03 10.33 -2.28
C HIS A 64 8.34 11.05 -1.93
N ALA A 65 9.43 10.74 -2.63
CA ALA A 65 10.69 11.49 -2.56
C ALA A 65 10.71 12.72 -3.46
N GLY A 66 9.78 12.82 -4.42
CA GLY A 66 9.69 13.91 -5.39
C GLY A 66 9.42 15.27 -4.76
N TRP A 67 9.87 16.34 -5.43
CA TRP A 67 9.64 17.70 -4.98
C TRP A 67 8.14 18.06 -4.98
N LYS A 68 7.66 18.72 -3.92
CA LYS A 68 6.27 19.20 -3.80
C LYS A 68 6.22 20.74 -3.78
N ASN A 69 5.28 21.32 -4.54
CA ASN A 69 5.07 22.78 -4.58
C ASN A 69 4.58 23.32 -3.24
N PHE A 70 3.60 22.63 -2.64
CA PHE A 70 2.94 23.02 -1.40
C PHE A 70 3.04 21.89 -0.39
N GLY A 71 3.87 22.05 0.63
CA GLY A 71 4.06 21.05 1.66
C GLY A 71 5.43 20.38 1.61
N GLU A 72 5.58 19.34 2.40
CA GLU A 72 6.79 18.52 2.52
C GLU A 72 6.61 17.23 1.73
N ASN A 73 7.67 16.78 1.04
CA ASN A 73 7.77 15.39 0.63
C ASN A 73 8.16 14.50 1.83
N LEU A 74 8.20 13.19 1.64
CA LEU A 74 8.50 12.29 2.76
C LEU A 74 9.90 12.52 3.36
N PRO A 75 11.01 12.63 2.59
CA PRO A 75 12.31 12.97 3.15
C PRO A 75 12.34 14.26 3.96
N GLN A 76 11.73 15.33 3.48
CA GLN A 76 11.67 16.62 4.20
C GLN A 76 10.89 16.53 5.52
N ARG A 77 9.86 15.68 5.55
CA ARG A 77 9.09 15.40 6.77
C ARG A 77 9.93 14.64 7.79
N LEU A 78 10.66 13.63 7.33
CA LEU A 78 11.58 12.86 8.19
C LEU A 78 12.67 13.76 8.76
N ASP A 79 13.31 14.61 7.94
CA ASP A 79 14.28 15.60 8.40
C ASP A 79 13.75 16.47 9.52
N ARG A 80 12.53 17.01 9.35
CA ARG A 80 11.89 17.84 10.35
C ARG A 80 11.56 17.07 11.63
N LEU A 81 10.93 15.92 11.54
CA LEU A 81 10.53 15.14 12.72
C LEU A 81 11.74 14.68 13.54
N ILE A 82 12.83 14.32 12.89
CA ILE A 82 14.09 13.92 13.54
C ILE A 82 14.75 15.15 14.18
N ALA A 83 14.87 16.25 13.46
CA ALA A 83 15.49 17.50 13.97
C ALA A 83 14.71 18.10 15.16
N GLU A 84 13.39 17.95 15.20
CA GLU A 84 12.52 18.37 16.31
C GLU A 84 12.57 17.39 17.51
N GLY A 85 13.27 16.25 17.38
CA GLY A 85 13.29 15.18 18.41
C GLY A 85 11.95 14.47 18.56
N ALA A 86 11.03 14.64 17.63
CA ALA A 86 9.72 13.98 17.64
C ALA A 86 9.83 12.48 17.29
N MET A 87 10.80 12.14 16.43
CA MET A 87 11.03 10.81 15.90
C MET A 87 12.53 10.43 16.04
N PRO A 88 12.89 9.22 16.50
CA PRO A 88 14.26 8.75 16.43
C PRO A 88 14.71 8.55 14.96
N PRO A 89 16.02 8.66 14.68
CA PRO A 89 16.55 8.40 13.36
C PRO A 89 16.15 7.02 12.83
N SER A 90 15.72 6.95 11.57
CA SER A 90 15.29 5.72 10.91
C SER A 90 15.62 5.77 9.43
N VAL A 91 16.02 4.64 8.85
CA VAL A 91 16.12 4.47 7.40
C VAL A 91 14.72 4.25 6.84
N VAL A 92 14.39 4.89 5.70
CA VAL A 92 13.07 4.71 5.06
C VAL A 92 13.24 4.32 3.61
N ALA A 93 12.74 3.15 3.23
CA ALA A 93 12.71 2.68 1.84
C ALA A 93 11.36 3.00 1.20
N MET A 94 11.38 3.50 -0.03
CA MET A 94 10.21 3.93 -0.81
C MET A 94 10.18 3.15 -2.14
N PRO A 95 9.82 1.84 -2.14
CA PRO A 95 9.92 1.00 -3.34
C PRO A 95 8.95 1.42 -4.44
N ASP A 96 9.41 1.36 -5.69
CA ASP A 96 8.54 1.41 -6.85
C ASP A 96 7.84 0.08 -7.04
N CYS A 97 6.54 0.05 -6.69
CA CYS A 97 5.67 -1.08 -6.93
C CYS A 97 4.53 -0.73 -7.91
N PHE A 98 4.69 0.35 -8.70
CA PHE A 98 3.70 0.75 -9.70
C PHE A 98 3.71 -0.23 -10.87
N THR A 99 2.52 -0.59 -11.37
CA THR A 99 2.34 -1.60 -12.41
C THR A 99 1.66 -1.00 -13.64
N ARG A 100 1.59 -1.77 -14.72
CA ARG A 100 0.82 -1.44 -15.91
C ARG A 100 -0.65 -1.11 -15.59
N LEU A 101 -1.22 -1.74 -14.56
CA LEU A 101 -2.60 -1.50 -14.13
C LEU A 101 -2.71 -0.40 -13.05
N GLY A 102 -1.64 0.34 -12.79
CA GLY A 102 -1.58 1.38 -11.76
C GLY A 102 -0.86 0.91 -10.50
N GLY A 103 -1.34 1.33 -9.33
CA GLY A 103 -0.73 0.98 -8.05
C GLY A 103 -0.89 -0.49 -7.68
N ASN A 104 -0.46 -0.81 -6.47
CA ASN A 104 -0.32 -2.19 -5.99
C ASN A 104 -1.02 -2.40 -4.66
N GLN A 105 -1.42 -3.65 -4.39
CA GLN A 105 -1.92 -4.09 -3.09
C GLN A 105 -0.86 -4.85 -2.27
N TYR A 106 0.35 -4.95 -2.80
CA TYR A 106 1.54 -5.49 -2.11
C TYR A 106 1.42 -6.96 -1.67
N ILE A 107 0.52 -7.71 -2.26
CA ILE A 107 0.37 -9.15 -2.04
C ILE A 107 0.78 -9.94 -3.30
N ASN A 108 1.06 -11.22 -3.13
CA ASN A 108 1.32 -12.10 -4.28
C ASN A 108 0.05 -12.35 -5.07
N SER A 109 0.14 -12.23 -6.39
CA SER A 109 -0.90 -12.55 -7.36
C SER A 109 -0.29 -13.24 -8.58
N ASP A 110 -0.99 -14.23 -9.11
CA ASP A 110 -0.55 -14.95 -10.33
C ASP A 110 -0.66 -14.08 -11.60
N ALA A 111 -1.37 -12.96 -11.53
CA ALA A 111 -1.46 -11.99 -12.61
C ALA A 111 -0.53 -10.79 -12.41
N MET A 112 -0.64 -10.13 -11.24
CA MET A 112 0.10 -8.89 -10.94
C MET A 112 1.58 -9.12 -10.64
N GLY A 113 1.95 -10.33 -10.18
CA GLY A 113 3.30 -10.66 -9.73
C GLY A 113 3.40 -10.93 -8.22
N ARG A 114 4.56 -11.40 -7.79
CA ARG A 114 4.81 -11.83 -6.41
C ARG A 114 5.34 -10.67 -5.55
N TRP A 115 4.51 -9.67 -5.32
CA TRP A 115 4.93 -8.42 -4.69
C TRP A 115 5.23 -8.54 -3.18
N GLU A 116 4.56 -9.46 -2.46
CA GLU A 116 4.89 -9.76 -1.07
C GLU A 116 6.31 -10.35 -0.97
N ASP A 117 6.62 -11.30 -1.85
CA ASP A 117 7.95 -11.91 -1.91
C ASP A 117 9.03 -10.90 -2.34
N PHE A 118 8.73 -10.05 -3.34
CA PHE A 118 9.64 -8.98 -3.74
C PHE A 118 10.02 -8.09 -2.55
N LEU A 119 9.04 -7.63 -1.79
CA LEU A 119 9.30 -6.76 -0.64
C LEU A 119 10.14 -7.47 0.43
N ILE A 120 9.80 -8.72 0.77
CA ILE A 120 10.35 -9.41 1.94
C ILE A 120 11.63 -10.15 1.61
N ASP A 121 11.68 -10.82 0.46
CA ASP A 121 12.77 -11.76 0.14
C ASP A 121 13.87 -11.12 -0.73
N GLU A 122 13.58 -9.99 -1.39
CA GLU A 122 14.53 -9.32 -2.28
C GLU A 122 14.83 -7.87 -1.85
N MET A 123 13.82 -7.01 -1.76
CA MET A 123 13.99 -5.58 -1.50
C MET A 123 14.51 -5.30 -0.08
N VAL A 124 13.85 -5.81 0.96
CA VAL A 124 14.27 -5.59 2.36
C VAL A 124 15.68 -6.10 2.61
N PRO A 125 16.06 -7.35 2.23
CA PRO A 125 17.42 -7.83 2.41
C PRO A 125 18.46 -6.98 1.67
N GLU A 126 18.15 -6.48 0.48
CA GLU A 126 19.09 -5.64 -0.27
C GLU A 126 19.28 -4.26 0.39
N VAL A 127 18.22 -3.63 0.90
CA VAL A 127 18.30 -2.39 1.67
C VAL A 127 19.13 -2.61 2.94
N GLU A 128 18.86 -3.66 3.68
CA GLU A 128 19.61 -3.99 4.91
C GLU A 128 21.08 -4.26 4.64
N ARG A 129 21.38 -5.05 3.61
CA ARG A 129 22.75 -5.32 3.18
C ARG A 129 23.52 -4.04 2.82
N ARG A 130 22.84 -3.10 2.15
CA ARG A 130 23.46 -1.86 1.64
C ARG A 130 23.70 -0.83 2.73
N PHE A 131 22.79 -0.72 3.72
CA PHE A 131 22.82 0.34 4.72
C PHE A 131 23.05 -0.16 6.15
N GLY A 132 23.12 -1.47 6.38
CA GLY A 132 23.33 -2.02 7.72
C GLY A 132 22.20 -1.74 8.70
N CYS A 133 21.00 -1.40 8.20
CA CYS A 133 19.81 -1.04 8.98
C CYS A 133 18.88 -2.23 9.21
N GLY A 134 17.77 -2.02 9.91
CA GLY A 134 16.70 -3.01 10.08
C GLY A 134 17.09 -4.20 10.94
N GLY A 135 16.82 -5.40 10.44
CA GLY A 135 17.00 -6.66 11.16
C GLY A 135 15.73 -7.11 11.88
N GLU A 136 15.81 -8.30 12.51
CA GLU A 136 14.69 -8.88 13.25
C GLU A 136 14.21 -7.94 14.36
N GLY A 137 12.88 -7.74 14.42
CA GLY A 137 12.23 -6.87 15.41
C GLY A 137 12.44 -5.37 15.18
N ARG A 138 13.15 -4.95 14.10
CA ARG A 138 13.46 -3.54 13.81
C ARG A 138 12.98 -3.11 12.42
N ARG A 139 12.00 -3.81 11.85
CA ARG A 139 11.34 -3.50 10.57
C ARG A 139 9.91 -3.07 10.80
N GLY A 140 9.52 -1.99 10.16
CA GLY A 140 8.13 -1.52 10.15
C GLY A 140 7.69 -1.12 8.75
N LEU A 141 6.39 -1.04 8.56
CA LEU A 141 5.80 -0.57 7.30
C LEU A 141 4.63 0.37 7.56
N PHE A 142 4.41 1.25 6.62
CA PHE A 142 3.31 2.20 6.69
C PHE A 142 2.82 2.55 5.29
N GLY A 143 1.59 2.97 5.20
CA GLY A 143 1.04 3.43 3.93
C GLY A 143 -0.39 3.91 4.04
N LYS A 144 -0.86 4.51 2.95
CA LYS A 144 -2.22 5.05 2.82
C LYS A 144 -2.97 4.33 1.72
N SER A 145 -4.31 4.15 1.85
CA SER A 145 -5.14 3.52 0.82
C SER A 145 -4.65 2.11 0.51
N SER A 146 -4.33 1.79 -0.75
CA SER A 146 -3.69 0.52 -1.12
C SER A 146 -2.42 0.22 -0.30
N GLY A 147 -1.60 1.25 0.02
CA GLY A 147 -0.44 1.09 0.91
C GLY A 147 -0.85 0.80 2.36
N GLY A 148 -1.97 1.37 2.83
CA GLY A 148 -2.55 1.04 4.13
C GLY A 148 -3.06 -0.39 4.19
N TYR A 149 -3.72 -0.85 3.13
CA TYR A 149 -4.08 -2.25 2.94
C TYR A 149 -2.84 -3.15 3.00
N GLY A 150 -1.84 -2.87 2.19
CA GLY A 150 -0.59 -3.62 2.18
C GLY A 150 0.01 -3.70 3.59
N SER A 151 0.07 -2.58 4.31
CA SER A 151 0.63 -2.52 5.66
C SER A 151 -0.08 -3.44 6.64
N ILE A 152 -1.40 -3.43 6.70
CA ILE A 152 -2.13 -4.28 7.64
C ILE A 152 -2.12 -5.75 7.23
N VAL A 153 -2.19 -6.06 5.92
CA VAL A 153 -2.16 -7.44 5.43
C VAL A 153 -0.79 -8.08 5.64
N HIS A 154 0.29 -7.36 5.38
CA HIS A 154 1.64 -7.84 5.70
C HIS A 154 1.82 -8.09 7.20
N ALA A 155 1.34 -7.19 8.05
CA ALA A 155 1.39 -7.38 9.50
C ALA A 155 0.60 -8.63 9.95
N MET A 156 -0.54 -8.91 9.30
CA MET A 156 -1.34 -10.11 9.55
C MET A 156 -0.64 -11.39 9.08
N ARG A 157 0.01 -11.36 7.93
CA ARG A 157 0.57 -12.55 7.28
C ARG A 157 2.01 -12.85 7.68
N ARG A 158 2.81 -11.79 7.87
CA ARG A 158 4.27 -11.87 8.02
C ARG A 158 4.77 -11.20 9.32
N PRO A 159 4.26 -11.61 10.49
CA PRO A 159 4.73 -11.09 11.79
C PRO A 159 6.16 -11.56 12.12
N ASP A 160 6.73 -12.45 11.32
CA ASP A 160 8.13 -12.86 11.33
C ASP A 160 9.06 -11.79 10.71
N CYS A 161 8.55 -11.04 9.76
CA CYS A 161 9.29 -9.97 9.08
C CYS A 161 9.07 -8.60 9.74
N TRP A 162 7.82 -8.27 10.08
CA TRP A 162 7.41 -6.95 10.50
C TRP A 162 7.13 -6.87 11.99
N ALA A 163 7.73 -5.90 12.68
CA ALA A 163 7.51 -5.64 14.10
C ALA A 163 6.58 -4.46 14.37
N ALA A 164 6.35 -3.59 13.38
CA ALA A 164 5.45 -2.45 13.50
C ALA A 164 4.72 -2.16 12.18
N ALA A 165 3.48 -1.68 12.25
CA ALA A 165 2.69 -1.34 11.07
C ALA A 165 1.79 -0.12 11.30
N ALA A 166 1.60 0.70 10.24
CA ALA A 166 0.60 1.76 10.23
C ALA A 166 -0.27 1.69 8.98
N CYS A 167 -1.58 1.56 9.21
CA CYS A 167 -2.62 1.53 8.19
C CYS A 167 -3.40 2.84 8.20
N LEU A 168 -3.16 3.70 7.21
CA LEU A 168 -3.84 4.98 7.05
C LEU A 168 -4.91 4.84 5.97
N SER A 169 -6.19 4.91 6.34
CA SER A 169 -7.32 4.77 5.41
C SER A 169 -7.12 3.61 4.42
N GLY A 170 -6.73 2.42 4.94
CA GLY A 170 -6.47 1.24 4.11
C GLY A 170 -7.75 0.61 3.58
N ASP A 171 -7.66 -0.01 2.40
CA ASP A 171 -8.79 -0.68 1.76
C ASP A 171 -9.25 -1.86 2.61
N MET A 172 -10.52 -1.88 3.00
CA MET A 172 -11.13 -2.93 3.82
C MET A 172 -12.65 -2.81 3.84
N ALA A 173 -13.35 -3.88 4.26
CA ALA A 173 -14.79 -4.05 4.11
C ALA A 173 -15.18 -3.93 2.62
N PHE A 174 -14.72 -4.89 1.83
CA PHE A 174 -14.77 -4.86 0.37
C PHE A 174 -16.18 -4.70 -0.19
N GLU A 175 -17.20 -5.14 0.52
CA GLU A 175 -18.60 -4.90 0.18
C GLU A 175 -19.01 -3.41 0.23
N LEU A 176 -18.24 -2.57 0.92
CA LEU A 176 -18.50 -1.13 1.02
C LEU A 176 -17.59 -0.30 0.13
N CYS A 177 -16.34 -0.72 -0.07
CA CYS A 177 -15.38 0.07 -0.87
C CYS A 177 -15.31 -0.37 -2.33
N TYR A 178 -15.53 -1.65 -2.67
CA TYR A 178 -15.39 -2.13 -4.05
C TYR A 178 -16.71 -2.47 -4.75
N LEU A 179 -17.66 -3.16 -4.10
CA LEU A 179 -18.94 -3.51 -4.75
C LEU A 179 -19.70 -2.30 -5.30
N PRO A 180 -19.77 -1.15 -4.61
CA PRO A 180 -20.48 0.01 -5.14
C PRO A 180 -19.88 0.58 -6.43
N ALA A 181 -18.64 0.26 -6.74
CA ALA A 181 -17.96 0.70 -7.97
C ALA A 181 -18.35 -0.15 -9.19
N MET A 182 -18.74 -1.42 -9.01
CA MET A 182 -18.97 -2.38 -10.10
C MET A 182 -19.90 -1.87 -11.19
N PRO A 183 -21.09 -1.30 -10.90
CA PRO A 183 -21.94 -0.76 -11.95
C PRO A 183 -21.29 0.37 -12.76
N GLY A 184 -20.38 1.14 -12.14
CA GLY A 184 -19.60 2.19 -12.81
C GLY A 184 -18.58 1.61 -13.78
N VAL A 185 -17.88 0.58 -13.35
CA VAL A 185 -16.90 -0.16 -14.18
C VAL A 185 -17.58 -0.78 -15.38
N LEU A 186 -18.71 -1.48 -15.20
CA LEU A 186 -19.45 -2.09 -16.31
C LEU A 186 -19.92 -1.05 -17.33
N ARG A 187 -20.43 0.11 -16.88
CA ARG A 187 -20.80 1.21 -17.80
C ARG A 187 -19.59 1.77 -18.55
N THR A 188 -18.41 1.76 -17.94
CA THR A 188 -17.18 2.20 -18.62
C THR A 188 -16.75 1.17 -19.67
N LEU A 189 -16.79 -0.11 -19.34
CA LEU A 189 -16.48 -1.20 -20.26
C LEU A 189 -17.51 -1.30 -21.42
N ALA A 190 -18.78 -1.05 -21.15
CA ALA A 190 -19.82 -1.05 -22.18
C ALA A 190 -19.54 -0.06 -23.33
N LYS A 191 -18.83 1.05 -23.06
CA LYS A 191 -18.37 2.00 -24.10
C LYS A 191 -17.26 1.44 -24.99
N LYS A 192 -16.76 0.26 -24.66
CA LYS A 192 -15.69 -0.48 -25.32
C LYS A 192 -16.17 -1.90 -25.71
N ASP A 193 -17.46 -2.04 -25.99
CA ASP A 193 -18.11 -3.31 -26.32
C ASP A 193 -17.86 -4.43 -25.29
N GLY A 194 -17.71 -4.05 -24.02
CA GLY A 194 -17.42 -4.95 -22.91
C GLY A 194 -15.95 -5.40 -22.83
N SER A 195 -15.08 -4.94 -23.73
CA SER A 195 -13.69 -5.39 -23.79
C SER A 195 -12.80 -4.72 -22.75
N ILE A 196 -12.27 -5.49 -21.80
CA ILE A 196 -11.26 -5.07 -20.82
C ILE A 196 -9.96 -4.68 -21.55
N GLU A 197 -9.55 -5.47 -22.54
CA GLU A 197 -8.34 -5.21 -23.33
C GLU A 197 -8.42 -3.89 -24.06
N THR A 198 -9.55 -3.61 -24.75
CA THR A 198 -9.76 -2.33 -25.44
C THR A 198 -9.73 -1.17 -24.47
N PHE A 199 -10.37 -1.31 -23.30
CA PHE A 199 -10.34 -0.26 -22.29
C PHE A 199 -8.92 0.07 -21.81
N ILE A 200 -8.12 -0.96 -21.48
CA ILE A 200 -6.76 -0.75 -20.97
C ILE A 200 -5.85 -0.18 -22.06
N THR A 201 -5.93 -0.70 -23.29
CA THR A 201 -5.15 -0.20 -24.44
C THR A 201 -5.45 1.26 -24.73
N ASP A 202 -6.74 1.64 -24.73
CA ASP A 202 -7.15 3.04 -24.92
C ASP A 202 -6.75 3.93 -23.76
N PHE A 203 -6.76 3.39 -22.52
CA PHE A 203 -6.29 4.11 -21.34
C PHE A 203 -4.78 4.42 -21.47
N GLU A 204 -3.98 3.45 -21.87
CA GLU A 204 -2.52 3.61 -22.07
C GLU A 204 -2.20 4.60 -23.20
N ALA A 205 -2.95 4.56 -24.30
CA ALA A 205 -2.75 5.44 -25.46
C ALA A 205 -3.32 6.86 -25.26
N GLY A 206 -4.19 7.04 -24.27
CA GLY A 206 -4.92 8.28 -24.07
C GLY A 206 -4.06 9.39 -23.47
N PRO A 207 -4.20 10.64 -23.97
CA PRO A 207 -3.47 11.79 -23.42
C PRO A 207 -4.04 12.32 -22.10
N LYS A 208 -5.22 11.84 -21.70
CA LYS A 208 -5.95 12.33 -20.53
C LYS A 208 -6.98 11.29 -20.07
N TRP A 209 -7.11 11.14 -18.76
CA TRP A 209 -8.07 10.23 -18.13
C TRP A 209 -9.04 10.99 -17.24
N SER A 210 -10.28 10.50 -17.14
CA SER A 210 -11.25 10.97 -16.14
C SER A 210 -11.02 10.24 -14.82
N GLY A 211 -11.56 10.81 -13.72
CA GLY A 211 -11.56 10.09 -12.43
C GLY A 211 -12.30 8.75 -12.49
N GLY A 212 -13.32 8.63 -13.35
CA GLY A 212 -14.03 7.38 -13.59
C GLY A 212 -13.20 6.33 -14.31
N ASP A 213 -12.33 6.74 -15.25
CA ASP A 213 -11.42 5.82 -15.93
C ASP A 213 -10.36 5.28 -14.97
N ILE A 214 -9.77 6.16 -14.14
CA ILE A 214 -8.81 5.77 -13.11
C ILE A 214 -9.45 4.81 -12.11
N HIS A 215 -10.68 5.08 -11.68
CA HIS A 215 -11.40 4.21 -10.74
C HIS A 215 -11.77 2.86 -11.36
N SER A 216 -12.11 2.84 -12.65
CA SER A 216 -12.33 1.59 -13.38
C SER A 216 -11.05 0.77 -13.51
N LEU A 217 -9.92 1.40 -13.86
CA LEU A 217 -8.62 0.74 -13.90
C LEU A 217 -8.24 0.17 -12.52
N MET A 218 -8.48 0.93 -11.44
CA MET A 218 -8.24 0.46 -10.07
C MET A 218 -9.04 -0.81 -9.78
N THR A 219 -10.33 -0.85 -10.12
CA THR A 219 -11.17 -2.02 -9.87
C THR A 219 -10.71 -3.24 -10.69
N LEU A 220 -10.28 -3.04 -11.93
CA LEU A 220 -9.69 -4.10 -12.77
C LEU A 220 -8.37 -4.62 -12.20
N ALA A 221 -7.51 -3.73 -11.67
CA ALA A 221 -6.29 -4.11 -10.98
C ALA A 221 -6.58 -4.93 -9.71
N MET A 222 -7.64 -4.57 -8.94
CA MET A 222 -8.08 -5.36 -7.79
C MET A 222 -8.55 -6.75 -8.22
N ALA A 223 -9.24 -6.87 -9.36
CA ALA A 223 -9.65 -8.16 -9.90
C ALA A 223 -8.44 -9.06 -10.21
N ALA A 224 -7.44 -8.53 -10.91
CA ALA A 224 -6.18 -9.23 -11.18
C ALA A 224 -5.38 -9.56 -9.89
N THR A 225 -5.58 -8.79 -8.83
CA THR A 225 -4.88 -8.99 -7.56
C THR A 225 -5.54 -10.06 -6.68
N TYR A 226 -6.85 -9.94 -6.47
CA TYR A 226 -7.56 -10.74 -5.46
C TYR A 226 -8.07 -12.07 -5.96
N ASP A 227 -8.41 -12.15 -7.26
CA ASP A 227 -8.93 -13.35 -7.90
C ASP A 227 -8.53 -13.39 -9.38
N PRO A 228 -7.22 -13.58 -9.68
CA PRO A 228 -6.74 -13.63 -11.05
C PRO A 228 -7.41 -14.75 -11.84
N ASP A 229 -7.70 -14.48 -13.13
CA ASP A 229 -8.24 -15.49 -14.01
C ASP A 229 -7.21 -16.60 -14.24
N PRO A 230 -7.55 -17.88 -13.99
CA PRO A 230 -6.63 -18.99 -14.21
C PRO A 230 -6.35 -19.26 -15.69
N ASP A 231 -7.19 -18.77 -16.60
CA ASP A 231 -6.95 -18.87 -18.03
C ASP A 231 -5.68 -18.06 -18.40
N PRO A 232 -4.62 -18.70 -18.93
CA PRO A 232 -3.40 -18.01 -19.33
C PRO A 232 -3.64 -16.97 -20.43
N ASP A 233 -4.67 -17.14 -21.26
CA ASP A 233 -5.01 -16.25 -22.35
C ASP A 233 -5.89 -15.07 -21.92
N ALA A 234 -6.40 -15.06 -20.68
CA ALA A 234 -7.15 -13.92 -20.15
C ALA A 234 -6.27 -12.68 -20.04
N PHE A 235 -6.70 -11.57 -20.65
CA PHE A 235 -5.93 -10.34 -20.72
C PHE A 235 -5.57 -9.81 -19.32
N CYS A 236 -4.28 -9.69 -19.05
CA CYS A 236 -3.74 -9.29 -17.74
C CYS A 236 -4.26 -10.15 -16.56
N GLY A 237 -4.83 -11.34 -16.81
CA GLY A 237 -5.43 -12.18 -15.77
C GLY A 237 -6.63 -11.54 -15.05
N ILE A 238 -7.38 -10.70 -15.73
CA ILE A 238 -8.49 -9.96 -15.13
C ILE A 238 -9.80 -10.72 -15.31
N ARG A 239 -10.51 -10.98 -14.19
CA ARG A 239 -11.91 -11.38 -14.16
C ARG A 239 -12.65 -10.65 -13.04
N LEU A 240 -13.81 -10.09 -13.35
CA LEU A 240 -14.61 -9.37 -12.35
C LEU A 240 -15.38 -10.35 -11.44
N PRO A 241 -15.64 -9.97 -10.17
CA PRO A 241 -16.44 -10.77 -9.24
C PRO A 241 -17.95 -10.63 -9.49
N VAL A 242 -18.34 -10.01 -10.60
CA VAL A 242 -19.72 -9.81 -11.02
C VAL A 242 -19.90 -10.23 -12.47
N ASP A 243 -21.12 -10.63 -12.82
CA ASP A 243 -21.53 -10.82 -14.19
C ASP A 243 -21.50 -9.49 -14.95
N MET A 244 -20.94 -9.49 -16.16
CA MET A 244 -20.70 -8.26 -16.91
C MET A 244 -21.96 -7.65 -17.57
N GLU A 245 -23.04 -8.44 -17.70
CA GLU A 245 -24.32 -7.99 -18.27
C GLU A 245 -25.29 -7.56 -17.16
N THR A 246 -25.45 -8.39 -16.11
CA THR A 246 -26.45 -8.18 -15.07
C THR A 246 -25.92 -7.51 -13.81
N CYS A 247 -24.57 -7.47 -13.63
CA CYS A 247 -23.91 -7.04 -12.41
C CYS A 247 -24.24 -7.91 -11.18
N GLU A 248 -24.76 -9.11 -11.39
CA GLU A 248 -24.98 -10.09 -10.31
C GLU A 248 -23.64 -10.58 -9.78
N ILE A 249 -23.57 -10.76 -8.45
CA ILE A 249 -22.35 -11.26 -7.80
C ILE A 249 -22.12 -12.72 -8.21
N ILE A 250 -20.92 -13.04 -8.61
CA ILE A 250 -20.44 -14.40 -8.83
C ILE A 250 -19.82 -14.86 -7.50
N GLU A 251 -20.58 -15.61 -6.72
CA GLU A 251 -20.27 -15.96 -5.33
C GLU A 251 -18.89 -16.57 -5.12
N GLU A 252 -18.43 -17.44 -6.02
CA GLU A 252 -17.09 -18.04 -5.94
C GLU A 252 -16.01 -16.96 -6.02
N ARG A 253 -16.08 -16.08 -7.01
CA ARG A 253 -15.11 -15.01 -7.22
C ARG A 253 -15.14 -14.01 -6.09
N TRP A 254 -16.33 -13.63 -5.64
CA TRP A 254 -16.49 -12.71 -4.53
C TRP A 254 -15.95 -13.28 -3.21
N THR A 255 -16.11 -14.57 -2.98
CA THR A 255 -15.53 -15.27 -1.82
C THR A 255 -13.99 -15.19 -1.85
N ASN A 256 -13.37 -15.32 -3.04
CA ASN A 256 -11.92 -15.15 -3.19
C ASN A 256 -11.49 -13.73 -2.82
N TRP A 257 -12.22 -12.71 -3.28
CA TRP A 257 -11.97 -11.32 -2.87
C TRP A 257 -12.09 -11.15 -1.35
N LEU A 258 -13.17 -11.61 -0.75
CA LEU A 258 -13.39 -11.50 0.70
C LEU A 258 -12.31 -12.20 1.52
N SER A 259 -11.69 -13.25 1.00
CA SER A 259 -10.57 -13.92 1.66
C SER A 259 -9.32 -13.00 1.80
N ARG A 260 -9.27 -11.90 1.06
CA ARG A 260 -8.22 -10.88 1.08
C ARG A 260 -8.61 -9.62 1.88
N ASP A 261 -9.87 -9.53 2.33
CA ASP A 261 -10.34 -8.38 3.11
C ASP A 261 -9.76 -8.40 4.53
N PRO A 262 -9.07 -7.35 4.98
CA PRO A 262 -8.50 -7.27 6.32
C PRO A 262 -9.53 -7.48 7.44
N VAL A 263 -10.79 -7.06 7.24
CA VAL A 263 -11.86 -7.29 8.22
C VAL A 263 -12.19 -8.77 8.37
N VAL A 264 -12.18 -9.52 7.27
CA VAL A 264 -12.39 -10.98 7.27
C VAL A 264 -11.15 -11.69 7.78
N MET A 265 -9.96 -11.30 7.31
CA MET A 265 -8.68 -11.90 7.71
C MET A 265 -8.41 -11.78 9.21
N ALA A 266 -8.91 -10.72 9.86
CA ALA A 266 -8.71 -10.49 11.30
C ALA A 266 -9.18 -11.68 12.15
N ASP A 267 -10.19 -12.42 11.72
CA ASP A 267 -10.73 -13.58 12.48
C ASP A 267 -9.69 -14.69 12.66
N SER A 268 -8.78 -14.87 11.68
CA SER A 268 -7.73 -15.91 11.72
C SER A 268 -6.33 -15.37 12.02
N HIS A 269 -6.10 -14.06 11.87
CA HIS A 269 -4.77 -13.45 11.96
C HIS A 269 -4.54 -12.56 13.18
N ALA A 270 -5.53 -12.38 14.06
CA ALA A 270 -5.38 -11.56 15.26
C ALA A 270 -4.21 -12.02 16.15
N GLY A 271 -3.93 -13.32 16.21
CA GLY A 271 -2.78 -13.88 16.93
C GLY A 271 -1.43 -13.37 16.41
N ASN A 272 -1.31 -13.15 15.10
CA ASN A 272 -0.12 -12.60 14.47
C ASN A 272 0.06 -11.12 14.83
N LEU A 273 -1.02 -10.34 14.80
CA LEU A 273 -0.99 -8.93 15.16
C LEU A 273 -0.60 -8.68 16.62
N LYS A 274 -0.85 -9.62 17.54
CA LYS A 274 -0.38 -9.54 18.93
C LYS A 274 1.14 -9.60 19.08
N ARG A 275 1.86 -10.05 18.06
CA ARG A 275 3.33 -10.14 18.06
C ARG A 275 4.00 -8.80 17.70
N LEU A 276 3.24 -7.85 17.17
CA LEU A 276 3.76 -6.53 16.80
C LEU A 276 4.10 -5.72 18.05
N ARG A 277 5.15 -4.92 17.95
CA ARG A 277 5.52 -3.90 18.94
C ARG A 277 4.63 -2.66 18.84
N ALA A 278 4.14 -2.37 17.64
CA ALA A 278 3.29 -1.20 17.38
C ALA A 278 2.34 -1.47 16.21
N LEU A 279 1.07 -1.13 16.40
CA LEU A 279 0.06 -1.13 15.35
C LEU A 279 -0.74 0.17 15.41
N TRP A 280 -0.75 0.90 14.31
CA TRP A 280 -1.51 2.14 14.14
C TRP A 280 -2.55 1.96 13.04
N ILE A 281 -3.79 2.34 13.32
CA ILE A 281 -4.90 2.30 12.35
C ILE A 281 -5.61 3.64 12.44
N GLU A 282 -5.83 4.30 11.31
CA GLU A 282 -6.61 5.53 11.28
C GLU A 282 -7.43 5.68 10.01
N CYS A 283 -8.49 6.47 10.07
CA CYS A 283 -9.30 6.81 8.90
C CYS A 283 -9.98 8.18 9.06
N GLY A 284 -10.09 8.91 7.96
CA GLY A 284 -10.85 10.15 7.89
C GLY A 284 -12.35 9.92 8.03
N LYS A 285 -13.05 10.76 8.81
CA LYS A 285 -14.50 10.64 9.03
C LYS A 285 -15.34 10.92 7.79
N ALA A 286 -14.79 11.66 6.82
CA ALA A 286 -15.41 11.98 5.55
C ALA A 286 -14.78 11.21 4.36
N ASP A 287 -14.18 10.05 4.63
CA ASP A 287 -13.59 9.19 3.61
C ASP A 287 -14.64 8.77 2.57
N GLN A 288 -14.46 9.22 1.33
CA GLN A 288 -15.42 9.04 0.24
C GLN A 288 -15.45 7.61 -0.33
N TYR A 289 -14.50 6.76 0.05
CA TYR A 289 -14.46 5.34 -0.33
C TYR A 289 -15.06 4.42 0.72
N ASN A 290 -15.74 4.98 1.76
CA ASN A 290 -16.37 4.26 2.86
C ASN A 290 -15.39 3.45 3.74
N LEU A 291 -14.09 3.72 3.68
CA LEU A 291 -13.06 2.99 4.43
C LEU A 291 -13.20 3.15 5.95
N LEU A 292 -13.80 4.25 6.39
CA LEU A 292 -14.10 4.48 7.81
C LEU A 292 -14.89 3.32 8.44
N TYR A 293 -15.87 2.79 7.73
CA TYR A 293 -16.71 1.69 8.27
C TYR A 293 -15.92 0.39 8.38
N GLY A 294 -15.04 0.14 7.43
CA GLY A 294 -14.09 -0.98 7.49
C GLY A 294 -13.12 -0.84 8.66
N ALA A 295 -12.51 0.33 8.82
CA ALA A 295 -11.60 0.62 9.93
C ALA A 295 -12.26 0.45 11.30
N ARG A 296 -13.51 0.89 11.45
CA ARG A 296 -14.32 0.68 12.67
C ARG A 296 -14.59 -0.80 12.94
N ARG A 297 -14.90 -1.59 11.91
CA ARG A 297 -15.12 -3.02 12.03
C ARG A 297 -13.85 -3.75 12.42
N LEU A 298 -12.74 -3.45 11.74
CA LEU A 298 -11.43 -4.02 12.04
C LEU A 298 -11.02 -3.70 13.49
N GLN A 299 -11.07 -2.42 13.89
CA GLN A 299 -10.75 -1.99 15.26
C GLN A 299 -11.56 -2.76 16.31
N ARG A 300 -12.87 -2.94 16.10
CA ARG A 300 -13.72 -3.70 17.04
C ARG A 300 -13.30 -5.16 17.15
N LYS A 301 -12.99 -5.82 16.03
CA LYS A 301 -12.49 -7.19 16.01
C LYS A 301 -11.17 -7.33 16.74
N LEU A 302 -10.22 -6.41 16.48
CA LEU A 302 -8.91 -6.41 17.11
C LEU A 302 -9.01 -6.16 18.62
N ALA A 303 -9.84 -5.21 19.06
CA ALA A 303 -10.10 -4.96 20.47
C ALA A 303 -10.73 -6.19 21.16
N ALA A 304 -11.72 -6.82 20.54
CA ALA A 304 -12.35 -8.03 21.07
C ALA A 304 -11.36 -9.22 21.13
N ALA A 305 -10.40 -9.29 20.21
CA ALA A 305 -9.35 -10.29 20.21
C ALA A 305 -8.19 -9.95 21.18
N GLY A 306 -8.19 -8.78 21.82
CA GLY A 306 -7.10 -8.33 22.72
C GLY A 306 -5.80 -8.03 21.98
N VAL A 307 -5.87 -7.47 20.77
CA VAL A 307 -4.73 -6.94 20.02
C VAL A 307 -4.50 -5.49 20.46
N GLU A 308 -3.33 -5.18 20.96
CA GLU A 308 -2.95 -3.80 21.28
C GLU A 308 -2.74 -2.99 20.00
N HIS A 309 -3.42 -1.85 19.88
CA HIS A 309 -3.29 -0.95 18.75
C HIS A 309 -3.76 0.46 19.09
N VAL A 310 -3.27 1.44 18.35
CA VAL A 310 -3.80 2.80 18.32
C VAL A 310 -4.84 2.87 17.21
N TYR A 311 -6.01 3.44 17.52
CA TYR A 311 -7.05 3.75 16.54
C TYR A 311 -7.43 5.22 16.62
N GLU A 312 -7.35 5.93 15.48
CA GLU A 312 -7.75 7.34 15.39
C GLU A 312 -8.74 7.58 14.24
N GLU A 313 -9.74 8.40 14.50
CA GLU A 313 -10.59 9.01 13.46
C GLU A 313 -10.34 10.53 13.46
N PHE A 314 -10.24 11.11 12.27
CA PHE A 314 -9.97 12.54 12.13
C PHE A 314 -10.93 13.23 11.16
N ASP A 315 -11.09 14.55 11.31
CA ASP A 315 -12.06 15.34 10.54
C ASP A 315 -11.48 15.73 9.17
N ASP A 316 -11.37 14.74 8.25
CA ASP A 316 -10.94 14.93 6.87
C ASP A 316 -11.48 13.78 5.99
N ASN A 317 -11.24 13.90 4.67
CA ASN A 317 -11.57 12.90 3.65
C ASN A 317 -10.33 12.03 3.31
N HIS A 318 -10.38 11.31 2.16
CA HIS A 318 -9.28 10.43 1.73
C HIS A 318 -8.06 11.15 1.13
N SER A 319 -8.17 12.43 0.78
CA SER A 319 -7.19 13.13 -0.06
C SER A 319 -6.24 14.00 0.77
N GLY A 320 -4.96 14.10 0.34
CA GLY A 320 -4.00 15.04 0.93
C GLY A 320 -3.60 14.74 2.39
N LEU A 321 -3.63 13.49 2.80
CA LEU A 321 -3.44 13.05 4.18
C LEU A 321 -1.99 12.93 4.64
N ASP A 322 -1.01 13.39 3.87
CA ASP A 322 0.41 13.25 4.23
C ASP A 322 0.76 13.87 5.60
N TYR A 323 -0.01 14.88 6.05
CA TYR A 323 0.20 15.48 7.37
C TYR A 323 -0.05 14.49 8.52
N ARG A 324 -0.80 13.41 8.28
CA ARG A 324 -1.06 12.35 9.26
C ARG A 324 0.19 11.52 9.57
N LEU A 325 1.15 11.48 8.66
CA LEU A 325 2.44 10.84 8.88
C LEU A 325 3.19 11.42 10.10
N ASP A 326 2.91 12.68 10.47
CA ASP A 326 3.45 13.30 11.70
C ASP A 326 2.98 12.60 12.98
N ARG A 327 1.95 11.78 12.91
CA ARG A 327 1.42 11.00 14.03
C ARG A 327 1.97 9.59 14.06
N CYS A 328 1.84 8.85 12.96
CA CYS A 328 2.18 7.42 12.91
C CYS A 328 3.69 7.17 12.82
N LEU A 329 4.48 7.99 12.08
CA LEU A 329 5.92 7.76 11.94
C LEU A 329 6.67 7.81 13.27
N PRO A 330 6.47 8.84 14.14
CA PRO A 330 7.07 8.85 15.47
C PRO A 330 6.68 7.66 16.34
N PHE A 331 5.43 7.20 16.22
CA PHE A 331 4.94 6.05 16.98
C PHE A 331 5.64 4.76 16.56
N LEU A 332 5.74 4.50 15.24
CA LEU A 332 6.42 3.31 14.72
C LEU A 332 7.91 3.34 15.05
N ALA A 333 8.58 4.46 14.76
CA ALA A 333 10.02 4.57 14.95
C ALA A 333 10.43 4.35 16.41
N LYS A 334 9.70 4.92 17.38
CA LYS A 334 9.96 4.72 18.82
C LYS A 334 9.77 3.27 19.26
N ALA A 335 8.88 2.52 18.63
CA ALA A 335 8.68 1.12 18.95
C ALA A 335 9.77 0.20 18.36
N LEU A 336 10.50 0.67 17.36
CA LEU A 336 11.55 -0.07 16.66
C LEU A 336 12.96 0.30 17.12
N ASP A 337 13.12 1.41 17.82
CA ASP A 337 14.39 1.88 18.42
C ASP A 337 14.77 1.12 19.69
#